data_876958816b7520615e9d33bcbf270013
#
_entry.id   876958816b7520615e9d33bcbf270013
#
_cell.length_a   1.000
_cell.length_b   1.000
_cell.length_c   1.000
_cell.angle_alpha   90.00
_cell.angle_beta   90.00
_cell.angle_gamma   90.00
#
_symmetry.space_group_name_H-M   'P 1'
#
loop_
_entity.id
_entity.type
_entity.pdbx_description
1 polymer ?
#
loop_
_entity_poly.entity_id
_entity_poly.type
_entity_poly.pdbx_seq_one_letter_code
_entity_poly.pdbx_strand_id
1 'polypeptide(L)'
;MKMINNLEVEYKILVNKDSFEKLSALYKDKMFVKQTNYYYDTETLNLRNQKCALRIREKNNTFLITLKTPASKGHHEYECYVKENSPEVFKTSEIKDILYQLIKDQPLIELGKCVTYRAVVELDKAELCFDINEYNGITDYEIEYEQTCDHDGITVFNQILSQVNLKYEKNCASKIKRTLKSK
;
A
#
# COMPACT_ATOMS: atom_id res chain seq x y z
N MET A 1 5.03 20.37 -6.96
CA MET A 1 3.85 19.93 -6.15
C MET A 1 4.38 19.59 -4.77
N LYS A 2 3.81 20.08 -3.70
CA LYS A 2 4.39 19.95 -2.35
C LYS A 2 4.27 18.50 -1.85
N MET A 3 5.32 17.96 -1.24
CA MET A 3 5.33 16.66 -0.57
C MET A 3 4.25 16.62 0.52
N ILE A 4 3.49 15.52 0.55
CA ILE A 4 2.52 15.22 1.60
C ILE A 4 3.22 14.26 2.57
N ASN A 5 3.02 14.48 3.87
CA ASN A 5 3.51 13.60 4.93
C ASN A 5 2.35 13.27 5.85
N ASN A 6 1.95 12.01 5.89
CA ASN A 6 0.84 11.51 6.70
C ASN A 6 1.32 10.37 7.60
N LEU A 7 0.63 10.18 8.72
CA LEU A 7 0.74 8.98 9.54
C LEU A 7 -0.38 8.02 9.11
N GLU A 8 0.01 6.92 8.48
CA GLU A 8 -0.89 5.86 8.07
C GLU A 8 -1.04 4.82 9.19
N VAL A 9 -2.27 4.55 9.58
CA VAL A 9 -2.63 3.46 10.50
C VAL A 9 -3.64 2.57 9.80
N GLU A 10 -3.21 1.36 9.43
CA GLU A 10 -4.03 0.41 8.68
C GLU A 10 -4.11 -0.96 9.36
N TYR A 11 -5.24 -1.63 9.18
CA TYR A 11 -5.46 -3.04 9.51
C TYR A 11 -5.83 -3.78 8.24
N LYS A 12 -5.18 -4.91 7.95
CA LYS A 12 -5.40 -5.63 6.69
C LYS A 12 -5.27 -7.13 6.82
N ILE A 13 -6.10 -7.83 6.07
CA ILE A 13 -6.10 -9.28 6.00
C ILE A 13 -6.16 -9.77 4.56
N LEU A 14 -5.53 -10.92 4.30
CA LEU A 14 -5.80 -11.71 3.10
C LEU A 14 -7.02 -12.58 3.33
N VAL A 15 -7.85 -12.68 2.32
CA VAL A 15 -9.07 -13.49 2.34
C VAL A 15 -9.17 -14.36 1.09
N ASN A 16 -9.99 -15.41 1.13
CA ASN A 16 -10.33 -16.14 -0.08
C ASN A 16 -11.31 -15.34 -0.94
N LYS A 17 -11.43 -15.72 -2.22
CA LYS A 17 -12.27 -15.04 -3.20
C LYS A 17 -13.74 -14.97 -2.75
N ASP A 18 -14.28 -16.06 -2.23
CA ASP A 18 -15.69 -16.15 -1.82
C ASP A 18 -16.02 -15.15 -0.68
N SER A 19 -15.19 -15.09 0.35
CA SER A 19 -15.34 -14.11 1.44
C SER A 19 -15.18 -12.67 0.97
N PHE A 20 -14.24 -12.43 0.04
CA PHE A 20 -14.03 -11.11 -0.57
C PHE A 20 -15.26 -10.67 -1.36
N GLU A 21 -15.80 -11.53 -2.21
CA GLU A 21 -16.99 -11.23 -3.01
C GLU A 21 -18.21 -11.00 -2.12
N LYS A 22 -18.43 -11.84 -1.11
CA LYS A 22 -19.54 -11.68 -0.16
C LYS A 22 -19.48 -10.36 0.60
N LEU A 23 -18.33 -10.02 1.20
CA LEU A 23 -18.21 -8.76 1.95
C LEU A 23 -18.31 -7.56 1.01
N SER A 24 -17.61 -7.61 -0.11
CA SER A 24 -17.63 -6.56 -1.11
C SER A 24 -19.05 -6.28 -1.65
N ALA A 25 -19.90 -7.29 -1.81
CA ALA A 25 -21.27 -7.13 -2.30
C ALA A 25 -22.18 -6.34 -1.34
N LEU A 26 -21.83 -6.24 -0.05
CA LEU A 26 -22.58 -5.45 0.92
C LEU A 26 -22.44 -3.93 0.71
N TYR A 27 -21.39 -3.52 0.00
CA TYR A 27 -21.12 -2.12 -0.30
C TYR A 27 -21.46 -1.84 -1.78
N LYS A 28 -22.54 -1.10 -1.98
CA LYS A 28 -23.01 -0.69 -3.33
C LYS A 28 -22.18 0.48 -3.84
N ASP A 29 -22.26 0.75 -5.13
CA ASP A 29 -21.68 1.94 -5.81
C ASP A 29 -20.16 2.09 -5.74
N LYS A 30 -19.42 1.05 -5.33
CA LYS A 30 -17.95 1.04 -5.40
C LYS A 30 -17.46 0.71 -6.81
N MET A 31 -16.42 1.39 -7.24
CA MET A 31 -15.78 1.14 -8.52
C MET A 31 -14.33 0.68 -8.31
N PHE A 32 -13.98 -0.43 -8.95
CA PHE A 32 -12.60 -0.91 -8.97
C PHE A 32 -11.76 -0.11 -9.96
N VAL A 33 -10.73 0.54 -9.45
CA VAL A 33 -9.79 1.32 -10.25
C VAL A 33 -8.46 0.57 -10.29
N LYS A 34 -7.93 0.37 -11.49
CA LYS A 34 -6.62 -0.24 -11.71
C LYS A 34 -5.52 0.72 -11.28
N GLN A 35 -4.55 0.20 -10.55
CA GLN A 35 -3.30 0.87 -10.23
C GLN A 35 -2.14 -0.13 -10.30
N THR A 36 -0.97 0.32 -10.75
CA THR A 36 0.24 -0.49 -10.78
C THR A 36 1.23 0.08 -9.80
N ASN A 37 1.73 -0.75 -8.89
CA ASN A 37 2.76 -0.37 -7.93
C ASN A 37 4.09 -0.98 -8.37
N TYR A 38 5.08 -0.14 -8.68
CA TYR A 38 6.45 -0.52 -8.98
C TYR A 38 7.29 -0.32 -7.73
N TYR A 39 7.93 -1.37 -7.26
CA TYR A 39 8.67 -1.37 -5.99
C TYR A 39 10.17 -1.19 -6.24
N TYR A 40 10.78 -0.32 -5.47
CA TYR A 40 12.18 0.05 -5.59
C TYR A 40 12.94 -0.17 -4.28
N ASP A 41 14.20 -0.58 -4.40
CA ASP A 41 15.19 -0.61 -3.33
C ASP A 41 16.59 -0.56 -3.95
N THR A 42 17.62 -0.49 -3.13
CA THR A 42 18.98 -0.72 -3.56
C THR A 42 19.24 -2.21 -3.80
N GLU A 43 20.29 -2.54 -4.53
CA GLU A 43 20.69 -3.94 -4.76
C GLU A 43 20.91 -4.70 -3.44
N THR A 44 21.38 -4.02 -2.41
CA THR A 44 21.61 -4.56 -1.06
C THR A 44 20.40 -4.48 -0.14
N LEU A 45 19.23 -4.08 -0.65
CA LEU A 45 17.95 -3.99 0.07
C LEU A 45 17.99 -3.08 1.30
N ASN A 46 18.64 -1.92 1.19
CA ASN A 46 18.85 -0.99 2.31
C ASN A 46 17.54 -0.46 2.90
N LEU A 47 16.54 -0.16 2.05
CA LEU A 47 15.24 0.30 2.54
C LEU A 47 14.53 -0.82 3.31
N ARG A 48 14.48 -2.03 2.74
CA ARG A 48 13.89 -3.21 3.40
C ARG A 48 14.55 -3.50 4.73
N ASN A 49 15.89 -3.42 4.82
CA ASN A 49 16.65 -3.67 6.04
C ASN A 49 16.31 -2.65 7.13
N GLN A 50 15.91 -1.45 6.77
CA GLN A 50 15.43 -0.39 7.67
C GLN A 50 13.89 -0.40 7.85
N LYS A 51 13.20 -1.45 7.39
CA LYS A 51 11.73 -1.58 7.41
C LYS A 51 11.00 -0.47 6.64
N CYS A 52 11.68 0.14 5.68
CA CYS A 52 11.12 1.12 4.75
C CYS A 52 10.62 0.43 3.48
N ALA A 53 9.69 1.07 2.78
CA ALA A 53 9.20 0.63 1.48
C ALA A 53 9.09 1.83 0.53
N LEU A 54 9.57 1.66 -0.70
CA LEU A 54 9.52 2.69 -1.75
C LEU A 54 8.80 2.14 -2.95
N ARG A 55 7.84 2.91 -3.46
CA ARG A 55 7.13 2.58 -4.70
C ARG A 55 6.87 3.81 -5.55
N ILE A 56 6.71 3.59 -6.85
CA ILE A 56 5.99 4.49 -7.75
C ILE A 56 4.65 3.81 -8.06
N ARG A 57 3.54 4.52 -7.84
CA ARG A 57 2.20 4.06 -8.20
C ARG A 57 1.74 4.79 -9.45
N GLU A 58 1.38 4.01 -10.46
CA GLU A 58 0.68 4.49 -11.64
C GLU A 58 -0.82 4.29 -11.46
N LYS A 59 -1.59 5.37 -11.61
CA LYS A 59 -3.06 5.37 -11.58
C LYS A 59 -3.55 6.48 -12.51
N ASN A 60 -4.41 6.15 -13.47
CA ASN A 60 -4.99 7.12 -14.42
C ASN A 60 -3.93 8.01 -15.10
N ASN A 61 -2.85 7.41 -15.60
CA ASN A 61 -1.70 8.10 -16.24
C ASN A 61 -0.99 9.13 -15.32
N THR A 62 -1.17 9.04 -14.03
CA THR A 62 -0.42 9.81 -13.03
C THR A 62 0.52 8.89 -12.27
N PHE A 63 1.68 9.42 -11.87
CA PHE A 63 2.68 8.68 -11.12
C PHE A 63 2.90 9.33 -9.76
N LEU A 64 2.74 8.55 -8.71
CA LEU A 64 2.89 8.97 -7.32
C LEU A 64 4.00 8.15 -6.65
N ILE A 65 5.04 8.82 -6.19
CA ILE A 65 6.01 8.20 -5.29
C ILE A 65 5.37 8.09 -3.90
N THR A 66 5.54 6.94 -3.25
CA THR A 66 5.26 6.75 -1.83
C THR A 66 6.48 6.12 -1.16
N LEU A 67 7.04 6.80 -0.17
CA LEU A 67 8.05 6.26 0.73
C LEU A 67 7.40 6.06 2.11
N LYS A 68 7.34 4.80 2.55
CA LYS A 68 6.90 4.43 3.91
C LYS A 68 8.11 4.23 4.80
N THR A 69 8.11 4.86 5.97
CA THR A 69 9.11 4.66 7.02
C THR A 69 8.44 4.24 8.33
N PRO A 70 9.13 3.49 9.21
CA PRO A 70 8.55 3.08 10.48
C PRO A 70 8.15 4.26 11.36
N ALA A 71 6.98 4.15 12.03
CA ALA A 71 6.55 5.04 13.08
C ALA A 71 6.26 4.24 14.37
N SER A 72 5.99 4.93 15.48
CA SER A 72 5.60 4.28 16.74
C SER A 72 4.28 3.51 16.62
N LYS A 73 3.35 4.02 15.80
CA LYS A 73 2.09 3.38 15.40
C LYS A 73 1.95 3.57 13.89
N GLY A 74 1.86 2.49 13.11
CA GLY A 74 1.76 2.57 11.66
C GLY A 74 3.06 2.97 10.95
N HIS A 75 2.94 3.78 9.91
CA HIS A 75 4.04 4.26 9.08
C HIS A 75 3.90 5.76 8.79
N HIS A 76 5.03 6.46 8.71
CA HIS A 76 5.04 7.75 8.02
C HIS A 76 5.07 7.50 6.52
N GLU A 77 4.14 8.10 5.79
CA GLU A 77 4.11 8.11 4.34
C GLU A 77 4.50 9.49 3.81
N TYR A 78 5.51 9.49 2.95
CA TYR A 78 5.94 10.68 2.20
C TYR A 78 5.56 10.48 0.73
N GLU A 79 4.72 11.37 0.21
CA GLU A 79 4.19 11.25 -1.14
C GLU A 79 4.47 12.48 -1.98
N CYS A 80 4.85 12.29 -3.23
CA CYS A 80 4.96 13.34 -4.21
C CYS A 80 4.69 12.82 -5.63
N TYR A 81 4.05 13.65 -6.46
CA TYR A 81 3.81 13.31 -7.87
C TYR A 81 5.08 13.49 -8.70
N VAL A 82 5.25 12.58 -9.66
CA VAL A 82 6.35 12.61 -10.64
C VAL A 82 5.81 12.43 -12.06
N LYS A 83 6.67 12.60 -13.06
CA LYS A 83 6.24 12.58 -14.47
C LYS A 83 6.15 11.18 -15.07
N GLU A 84 6.92 10.23 -14.54
CA GLU A 84 7.09 8.89 -15.11
C GLU A 84 7.52 7.86 -14.07
N ASN A 85 7.47 6.59 -14.44
CA ASN A 85 8.04 5.50 -13.68
C ASN A 85 9.50 5.25 -14.10
N SER A 86 10.43 5.95 -13.45
CA SER A 86 11.87 5.82 -13.70
C SER A 86 12.64 6.01 -12.40
N PRO A 87 13.75 5.27 -12.13
CA PRO A 87 14.61 5.49 -10.97
C PRO A 87 15.18 6.91 -10.91
N GLU A 88 15.33 7.58 -12.03
CA GLU A 88 15.90 8.94 -12.09
C GLU A 88 15.02 9.99 -11.42
N VAL A 89 13.69 9.75 -11.36
CA VAL A 89 12.77 10.70 -10.70
C VAL A 89 13.05 10.84 -9.21
N PHE A 90 13.61 9.83 -8.57
CA PHE A 90 13.95 9.89 -7.14
C PHE A 90 15.01 10.93 -6.82
N LYS A 91 15.96 11.17 -7.74
CA LYS A 91 17.06 12.14 -7.61
C LYS A 91 16.58 13.59 -7.62
N THR A 92 15.43 13.84 -8.24
CA THR A 92 14.86 15.19 -8.44
C THR A 92 13.55 15.39 -7.67
N SER A 93 13.03 14.33 -7.06
CA SER A 93 11.78 14.36 -6.29
C SER A 93 11.92 15.08 -4.95
N GLU A 94 10.80 15.46 -4.38
CA GLU A 94 10.75 16.15 -3.08
C GLU A 94 11.16 15.25 -1.91
N ILE A 95 11.21 13.91 -2.10
CA ILE A 95 11.67 12.96 -1.09
C ILE A 95 13.18 12.65 -1.15
N LYS A 96 13.92 13.27 -2.08
CA LYS A 96 15.34 12.97 -2.33
C LYS A 96 16.21 13.03 -1.07
N ASP A 97 15.99 14.06 -0.23
CA ASP A 97 16.80 14.27 0.98
C ASP A 97 16.52 13.20 2.04
N ILE A 98 15.26 12.73 2.14
CA ILE A 98 14.88 11.62 3.02
C ILE A 98 15.50 10.31 2.50
N LEU A 99 15.42 10.07 1.19
CA LEU A 99 16.06 8.89 0.56
C LEU A 99 17.57 8.90 0.77
N TYR A 100 18.22 10.06 0.60
CA TYR A 100 19.66 10.18 0.85
C TYR A 100 20.05 9.79 2.28
N GLN A 101 19.25 10.14 3.28
CA GLN A 101 19.51 9.70 4.66
C GLN A 101 19.44 8.19 4.81
N LEU A 102 18.57 7.51 4.08
CA LEU A 102 18.33 6.07 4.18
C LEU A 102 19.33 5.23 3.37
N ILE A 103 19.67 5.67 2.16
CA ILE A 103 20.44 4.86 1.19
C ILE A 103 21.72 5.52 0.70
N LYS A 104 22.00 6.79 1.09
CA LYS A 104 23.08 7.63 0.55
C LYS A 104 22.95 7.75 -0.98
N ASP A 105 24.05 7.59 -1.71
CA ASP A 105 24.09 7.67 -3.18
C ASP A 105 23.93 6.29 -3.87
N GLN A 106 23.42 5.28 -3.13
CA GLN A 106 23.23 3.97 -3.75
C GLN A 106 22.13 4.02 -4.80
N PRO A 107 22.34 3.38 -5.96
CA PRO A 107 21.35 3.37 -7.02
C PRO A 107 20.12 2.57 -6.61
N LEU A 108 18.95 3.08 -6.99
CA LEU A 108 17.67 2.38 -6.84
C LEU A 108 17.39 1.55 -8.09
N ILE A 109 16.95 0.32 -7.88
CA ILE A 109 16.54 -0.60 -8.93
C ILE A 109 15.08 -1.02 -8.70
N GLU A 110 14.35 -1.29 -9.78
CA GLU A 110 13.02 -1.88 -9.69
C GLU A 110 13.13 -3.35 -9.31
N LEU A 111 12.56 -3.72 -8.17
CA LEU A 111 12.56 -5.10 -7.68
C LEU A 111 11.38 -5.92 -8.22
N GLY A 112 10.29 -5.29 -8.58
CA GLY A 112 9.10 -5.94 -9.10
C GLY A 112 7.87 -5.04 -9.05
N LYS A 113 6.77 -5.56 -9.59
CA LYS A 113 5.51 -4.82 -9.68
C LYS A 113 4.32 -5.64 -9.23
N CYS A 114 3.30 -4.95 -8.73
CA CYS A 114 2.00 -5.50 -8.38
C CYS A 114 0.91 -4.65 -9.02
N VAL A 115 0.03 -5.28 -9.79
CA VAL A 115 -1.20 -4.64 -10.27
C VAL A 115 -2.26 -4.84 -9.21
N THR A 116 -2.94 -3.77 -8.81
CA THR A 116 -4.04 -3.81 -7.85
C THR A 116 -5.29 -3.20 -8.48
N TYR A 117 -6.38 -3.92 -8.44
CA TYR A 117 -7.71 -3.35 -8.69
C TYR A 117 -8.30 -3.02 -7.31
N ARG A 118 -8.37 -1.72 -7.00
CA ARG A 118 -8.83 -1.22 -5.69
C ARG A 118 -10.17 -0.55 -5.81
N ALA A 119 -11.11 -0.95 -4.95
CA ALA A 119 -12.30 -0.19 -4.66
C ALA A 119 -12.20 0.37 -3.23
N VAL A 120 -12.55 1.65 -3.06
CA VAL A 120 -12.54 2.34 -1.77
C VAL A 120 -13.97 2.66 -1.38
N VAL A 121 -14.31 2.39 -0.13
CA VAL A 121 -15.56 2.77 0.51
C VAL A 121 -15.22 3.73 1.64
N GLU A 122 -15.66 4.97 1.52
CA GLU A 122 -15.51 5.97 2.57
C GLU A 122 -16.43 5.65 3.75
N LEU A 123 -15.86 5.57 4.95
CA LEU A 123 -16.55 5.42 6.22
C LEU A 123 -16.37 6.70 7.05
N ASP A 124 -17.11 6.83 8.13
CA ASP A 124 -17.04 8.03 9.01
C ASP A 124 -15.61 8.35 9.49
N LYS A 125 -14.83 7.31 9.85
CA LYS A 125 -13.49 7.46 10.45
C LYS A 125 -12.39 6.66 9.75
N ALA A 126 -12.69 6.08 8.60
CA ALA A 126 -11.76 5.23 7.88
C ALA A 126 -12.13 5.09 6.40
N GLU A 127 -11.19 4.57 5.62
CA GLU A 127 -11.44 4.01 4.30
C GLU A 127 -11.40 2.48 4.38
N LEU A 128 -12.42 1.82 3.83
CA LEU A 128 -12.43 0.38 3.65
C LEU A 128 -12.05 0.06 2.21
N CYS A 129 -10.89 -0.55 2.03
CA CYS A 129 -10.36 -0.88 0.72
C CYS A 129 -10.53 -2.37 0.40
N PHE A 130 -11.02 -2.65 -0.79
CA PHE A 130 -11.11 -3.98 -1.38
C PHE A 130 -10.08 -4.08 -2.51
N ASP A 131 -9.08 -4.93 -2.36
CA ASP A 131 -7.98 -5.08 -3.31
C ASP A 131 -7.94 -6.47 -3.93
N ILE A 132 -7.91 -6.51 -5.26
CA ILE A 132 -7.54 -7.68 -6.03
C ILE A 132 -6.12 -7.42 -6.53
N ASN A 133 -5.15 -8.19 -6.06
CA ASN A 133 -3.73 -8.00 -6.37
C ASN A 133 -3.23 -9.08 -7.31
N GLU A 134 -2.51 -8.68 -8.34
CA GLU A 134 -1.91 -9.56 -9.34
C GLU A 134 -0.40 -9.32 -9.40
N TYR A 135 0.39 -10.35 -9.16
CA TYR A 135 1.86 -10.31 -9.22
C TYR A 135 2.42 -11.70 -9.45
N ASN A 136 3.44 -11.82 -10.32
CA ASN A 136 4.17 -13.07 -10.61
C ASN A 136 3.26 -14.29 -10.89
N GLY A 137 2.12 -14.08 -11.59
CA GLY A 137 1.15 -15.15 -11.89
C GLY A 137 0.23 -15.53 -10.72
N ILE A 138 0.33 -14.82 -9.59
CA ILE A 138 -0.52 -15.02 -8.41
C ILE A 138 -1.60 -13.94 -8.38
N THR A 139 -2.82 -14.34 -8.02
CA THR A 139 -3.91 -13.42 -7.66
C THR A 139 -4.26 -13.63 -6.20
N ASP A 140 -4.27 -12.57 -5.41
CA ASP A 140 -4.77 -12.58 -4.04
C ASP A 140 -5.80 -11.49 -3.78
N TYR A 141 -6.55 -11.66 -2.70
CA TYR A 141 -7.63 -10.77 -2.29
C TYR A 141 -7.31 -10.22 -0.90
N GLU A 142 -7.35 -8.91 -0.75
CA GLU A 142 -7.01 -8.24 0.51
C GLU A 142 -8.11 -7.24 0.88
N ILE A 143 -8.42 -7.17 2.16
CA ILE A 143 -9.31 -6.16 2.73
C ILE A 143 -8.47 -5.32 3.67
N GLU A 144 -8.46 -4.00 3.48
CA GLU A 144 -7.76 -3.04 4.32
C GLU A 144 -8.76 -2.09 4.97
N TYR A 145 -8.50 -1.73 6.21
CA TYR A 145 -9.20 -0.69 6.95
C TYR A 145 -8.17 0.36 7.35
N GLU A 146 -8.18 1.50 6.67
CA GLU A 146 -7.25 2.61 6.86
C GLU A 146 -7.92 3.71 7.67
N GLN A 147 -7.39 4.02 8.85
CA GLN A 147 -7.94 5.04 9.74
C GLN A 147 -7.67 6.45 9.19
N THR A 148 -8.71 7.27 9.08
CA THR A 148 -8.59 8.70 8.75
C THR A 148 -8.48 9.59 10.00
N CYS A 149 -8.82 9.05 11.18
CA CYS A 149 -8.62 9.68 12.48
C CYS A 149 -8.42 8.62 13.56
N ASP A 150 -7.90 9.01 14.72
CA ASP A 150 -7.66 8.08 15.83
C ASP A 150 -8.96 7.59 16.47
N HIS A 151 -9.13 6.28 16.53
CA HIS A 151 -10.26 5.58 17.16
C HIS A 151 -9.93 4.10 17.34
N ASP A 152 -10.82 3.32 17.96
CA ASP A 152 -10.71 1.86 18.05
C ASP A 152 -11.08 1.18 16.72
N GLY A 153 -10.16 1.31 15.73
CA GLY A 153 -10.35 0.74 14.40
C GLY A 153 -10.38 -0.79 14.39
N ILE A 154 -9.71 -1.46 15.34
CA ILE A 154 -9.71 -2.93 15.40
C ILE A 154 -11.12 -3.44 15.69
N THR A 155 -11.82 -2.84 16.64
CA THR A 155 -13.21 -3.22 16.97
C THR A 155 -14.12 -2.98 15.77
N VAL A 156 -14.03 -1.82 15.12
CA VAL A 156 -14.85 -1.50 13.93
C VAL A 156 -14.54 -2.44 12.78
N PHE A 157 -13.26 -2.68 12.50
CA PHE A 157 -12.87 -3.61 11.43
C PHE A 157 -13.39 -5.02 11.68
N ASN A 158 -13.33 -5.51 12.93
CA ASN A 158 -13.88 -6.81 13.31
C ASN A 158 -15.41 -6.87 13.17
N GLN A 159 -16.14 -5.79 13.47
CA GLN A 159 -17.58 -5.72 13.22
C GLN A 159 -17.91 -5.87 11.73
N ILE A 160 -17.12 -5.23 10.85
CA ILE A 160 -17.25 -5.36 9.40
C ILE A 160 -16.98 -6.81 8.96
N LEU A 161 -15.86 -7.38 9.37
CA LEU A 161 -15.43 -8.72 8.99
C LEU A 161 -16.36 -9.82 9.49
N SER A 162 -17.00 -9.62 10.65
CA SER A 162 -17.95 -10.59 11.24
C SER A 162 -19.15 -10.89 10.34
N GLN A 163 -19.50 -9.97 9.44
CA GLN A 163 -20.61 -10.15 8.47
C GLN A 163 -20.35 -11.31 7.48
N VAL A 164 -19.08 -11.73 7.35
CA VAL A 164 -18.68 -12.87 6.52
C VAL A 164 -17.89 -13.92 7.32
N ASN A 165 -18.09 -13.95 8.65
CA ASN A 165 -17.44 -14.86 9.58
C ASN A 165 -15.90 -14.78 9.57
N LEU A 166 -15.34 -13.59 9.34
CA LEU A 166 -13.91 -13.31 9.42
C LEU A 166 -13.59 -12.52 10.68
N LYS A 167 -12.32 -12.58 11.07
CA LYS A 167 -11.76 -11.82 12.20
C LYS A 167 -10.36 -11.33 11.88
N TYR A 168 -10.08 -10.08 12.24
CA TYR A 168 -8.74 -9.53 12.23
C TYR A 168 -8.01 -9.94 13.51
N GLU A 169 -6.80 -10.45 13.37
CA GLU A 169 -5.89 -10.76 14.49
C GLU A 169 -4.58 -9.96 14.37
N LYS A 170 -4.05 -9.89 13.15
CA LYS A 170 -2.82 -9.15 12.82
C LYS A 170 -2.77 -8.84 11.34
N ASN A 171 -1.99 -7.84 10.97
CA ASN A 171 -1.76 -7.50 9.58
C ASN A 171 -1.10 -8.66 8.81
N CYS A 172 -1.63 -8.95 7.63
CA CYS A 172 -0.98 -9.83 6.67
C CYS A 172 0.32 -9.21 6.14
N ALA A 173 1.14 -10.01 5.45
CA ALA A 173 2.35 -9.51 4.81
C ALA A 173 2.01 -8.41 3.78
N SER A 174 2.80 -7.34 3.76
CA SER A 174 2.61 -6.24 2.80
C SER A 174 2.71 -6.71 1.35
N LYS A 175 2.05 -5.99 0.42
CA LYS A 175 2.06 -6.29 -1.03
C LYS A 175 3.48 -6.42 -1.57
N ILE A 176 4.39 -5.49 -1.22
CA ILE A 176 5.80 -5.57 -1.61
C ILE A 176 6.45 -6.87 -1.12
N LYS A 177 6.20 -7.27 0.13
CA LYS A 177 6.78 -8.49 0.69
C LYS A 177 6.26 -9.75 -0.02
N ARG A 178 4.98 -9.78 -0.40
CA ARG A 178 4.38 -10.90 -1.15
C ARG A 178 4.94 -10.97 -2.57
N THR A 179 4.95 -9.82 -3.27
CA THR A 179 5.49 -9.69 -4.63
C THR A 179 6.94 -10.17 -4.73
N LEU A 180 7.78 -9.84 -3.76
CA LEU A 180 9.21 -10.21 -3.78
C LEU A 180 9.51 -11.61 -3.27
N LYS A 181 8.60 -12.24 -2.52
CA LYS A 181 8.76 -13.63 -2.05
C LYS A 181 8.42 -14.67 -3.08
N SER A 182 7.61 -14.33 -4.06
CA SER A 182 7.11 -15.26 -5.08
C SER A 182 7.98 -15.30 -6.35
N LYS A 183 9.19 -14.70 -6.28
CA LYS A 183 10.22 -14.79 -7.32
C LYS A 183 11.14 -15.97 -7.10
#